data_05be31686698cdbdb922fa1c91a21479
#
_entry.id   05be31686698cdbdb922fa1c91a21479
#
_cell.length_a   1.000
_cell.length_b   1.000
_cell.length_c   1.000
_cell.angle_alpha   90.00
_cell.angle_beta   90.00
_cell.angle_gamma   90.00
#
_symmetry.space_group_name_H-M   'P 1'
#
loop_
_entity.id
_entity.type
_entity.pdbx_description
1 polymer ?
#
loop_
_entity_poly.entity_id
_entity_poly.type
_entity_poly.pdbx_seq_one_letter_code
_entity_poly.pdbx_strand_id
1 'polypeptide(L)'
;KKDYNIGMLSAKVLDKSSSPLEYLVTHQQGGMKRAKTGNYIAVPSSRVKKKLGMRRNPQWRPTAVRAMPGVRLIKNVRGKSEQAIVQSKGKKGLERLYSLVRTVPIPKRLFFEENAEKTVHKRIQFIWTDKLNRALSSSKYR
;
A
#
# COMPACT_ATOMS: atom_id res chain seq x y z
N LYS A 1 34.01 1.84 -22.53
CA LYS A 1 32.53 1.74 -22.69
C LYS A 1 31.96 1.38 -21.33
N LYS A 2 31.25 2.31 -20.71
CA LYS A 2 30.53 2.02 -19.47
C LYS A 2 29.10 1.65 -19.88
N ASP A 3 28.84 0.35 -19.92
CA ASP A 3 27.49 -0.17 -20.13
C ASP A 3 26.68 0.08 -18.84
N TYR A 4 25.84 1.10 -18.90
CA TYR A 4 24.88 1.38 -17.84
C TYR A 4 23.73 0.37 -17.97
N ASN A 5 23.82 -0.73 -17.26
CA ASN A 5 22.77 -1.71 -17.20
C ASN A 5 21.69 -1.22 -16.21
N ILE A 6 20.63 -0.62 -16.75
CA ILE A 6 19.49 -0.07 -15.98
C ILE A 6 18.88 -1.13 -15.06
N GLY A 7 18.94 -2.41 -15.45
CA GLY A 7 18.49 -3.53 -14.60
C GLY A 7 19.31 -3.71 -13.31
N MET A 8 20.61 -3.40 -13.35
CA MET A 8 21.46 -3.46 -12.15
C MET A 8 21.22 -2.33 -11.15
N LEU A 9 20.79 -1.16 -11.62
CA LEU A 9 20.44 -0.05 -10.72
C LEU A 9 19.19 -0.36 -9.90
N SER A 10 18.18 -0.98 -10.49
CA SER A 10 17.00 -1.44 -9.74
C SER A 10 17.34 -2.52 -8.73
N ALA A 11 18.20 -3.49 -9.04
CA ALA A 11 18.63 -4.54 -8.11
C ALA A 11 19.39 -3.97 -6.90
N LYS A 12 20.30 -3.00 -7.09
CA LYS A 12 21.08 -2.40 -5.99
C LYS A 12 20.25 -1.53 -5.04
N VAL A 13 19.20 -0.90 -5.51
CA VAL A 13 18.24 -0.15 -4.65
C VAL A 13 17.42 -1.15 -3.82
N LEU A 14 17.19 -2.34 -4.34
CA LEU A 14 16.41 -3.39 -3.71
C LEU A 14 17.17 -4.13 -2.60
N ASP A 15 18.48 -4.22 -2.67
CA ASP A 15 19.30 -5.05 -1.77
C ASP A 15 19.61 -4.42 -0.39
N LYS A 16 19.30 -3.15 -0.18
CA LYS A 16 19.72 -2.41 1.03
C LYS A 16 18.80 -2.47 2.24
N SER A 17 17.58 -2.98 2.12
CA SER A 17 16.71 -3.18 3.29
C SER A 17 15.55 -4.12 2.97
N SER A 18 15.55 -5.29 3.55
CA SER A 18 14.54 -6.35 3.33
C SER A 18 13.10 -5.95 3.67
N SER A 19 12.90 -4.99 4.57
CA SER A 19 11.57 -4.66 5.10
C SER A 19 10.76 -3.64 4.29
N PRO A 20 11.31 -2.50 3.84
CA PRO A 20 10.54 -1.55 3.01
C PRO A 20 10.25 -2.05 1.61
N LEU A 21 11.02 -2.99 1.10
CA LEU A 21 10.91 -3.51 -0.25
C LEU A 21 9.77 -4.49 -0.45
N GLU A 22 9.57 -5.41 0.50
CA GLU A 22 8.40 -6.30 0.47
C GLU A 22 7.09 -5.50 0.42
N TYR A 23 7.08 -4.36 1.12
CA TYR A 23 5.94 -3.45 1.09
C TYR A 23 5.72 -2.85 -0.30
N LEU A 24 6.77 -2.36 -0.96
CA LEU A 24 6.70 -1.77 -2.30
C LEU A 24 6.27 -2.81 -3.35
N VAL A 25 6.87 -3.99 -3.34
CA VAL A 25 6.52 -5.10 -4.24
C VAL A 25 5.04 -5.47 -4.07
N THR A 26 4.57 -5.60 -2.82
CA THR A 26 3.17 -5.91 -2.55
C THR A 26 2.22 -4.82 -3.07
N HIS A 27 2.62 -3.55 -3.03
CA HIS A 27 1.81 -2.45 -3.56
C HIS A 27 1.91 -2.31 -5.08
N GLN A 28 2.98 -2.79 -5.69
CA GLN A 28 3.14 -2.81 -7.14
C GLN A 28 2.36 -3.96 -7.78
N GLN A 29 2.45 -5.15 -7.22
CA GLN A 29 1.82 -6.35 -7.78
C GLN A 29 0.41 -6.62 -7.24
N GLY A 30 0.10 -6.03 -6.08
CA GLY A 30 -1.04 -6.44 -5.27
C GLY A 30 -0.71 -7.70 -4.47
N GLY A 31 -1.61 -8.12 -3.61
CA GLY A 31 -1.38 -9.34 -2.84
C GLY A 31 -2.33 -9.52 -1.67
N MET A 32 -2.00 -10.46 -0.80
CA MET A 32 -2.77 -10.76 0.40
C MET A 32 -1.92 -10.52 1.65
N LYS A 33 -2.32 -9.57 2.46
CA LYS A 33 -1.70 -9.35 3.78
C LYS A 33 -2.28 -10.34 4.78
N ARG A 34 -1.39 -11.12 5.41
CA ARG A 34 -1.73 -12.03 6.51
C ARG A 34 -1.34 -11.42 7.85
N ALA A 35 -2.03 -11.80 8.92
CA ALA A 35 -1.65 -11.41 10.27
C ALA A 35 -0.30 -12.05 10.67
N LYS A 36 0.64 -11.26 11.20
CA LYS A 36 1.99 -11.74 11.55
C LYS A 36 2.00 -12.60 12.81
N THR A 37 1.38 -12.15 13.86
CA THR A 37 1.38 -12.83 15.17
C THR A 37 -0.04 -12.98 15.64
N GLY A 38 -0.49 -14.20 15.72
CA GLY A 38 -1.75 -14.53 16.37
C GLY A 38 -2.90 -14.10 15.55
N ASN A 39 -3.31 -13.93 14.74
CA ASN A 39 -4.67 -14.32 14.45
C ASN A 39 -5.49 -13.41 13.55
N TYR A 40 -5.43 -12.05 13.73
CA TYR A 40 -6.35 -11.17 13.02
C TYR A 40 -5.77 -9.81 12.69
N ILE A 41 -6.19 -9.29 11.55
CA ILE A 41 -5.95 -7.91 11.12
C ILE A 41 -7.23 -7.13 11.42
N ALA A 42 -7.11 -6.03 12.17
CA ALA A 42 -8.23 -5.16 12.47
C ALA A 42 -8.47 -4.20 11.30
N VAL A 43 -9.54 -4.42 10.56
CA VAL A 43 -9.96 -3.55 9.46
C VAL A 43 -10.98 -2.55 9.98
N PRO A 44 -10.70 -1.24 9.98
CA PRO A 44 -11.61 -0.24 10.48
C PRO A 44 -12.83 -0.06 9.56
N SER A 45 -13.99 0.17 10.19
CA SER A 45 -15.20 0.59 9.48
C SER A 45 -15.03 1.97 8.85
N SER A 46 -15.91 2.36 7.94
CA SER A 46 -15.88 3.68 7.29
C SER A 46 -15.91 4.84 8.30
N ARG A 47 -16.67 4.69 9.38
CA ARG A 47 -16.73 5.68 10.45
C ARG A 47 -15.41 5.82 11.20
N VAL A 48 -14.81 4.71 11.56
CA VAL A 48 -13.50 4.71 12.23
C VAL A 48 -12.41 5.22 11.31
N LYS A 49 -12.47 4.88 10.01
CA LYS A 49 -11.55 5.43 9.00
C LYS A 49 -11.61 6.95 8.94
N LYS A 50 -12.79 7.55 8.95
CA LYS A 50 -12.95 9.01 8.98
C LYS A 50 -12.30 9.63 10.22
N LYS A 51 -12.47 9.01 11.39
CA LYS A 51 -11.88 9.49 12.65
C LYS A 51 -10.38 9.25 12.76
N LEU A 52 -9.86 8.15 12.22
CA LEU A 52 -8.43 7.87 12.11
C LEU A 52 -7.73 8.78 11.10
N GLY A 53 -8.40 9.09 9.97
CA GLY A 53 -7.84 9.89 8.88
C GLY A 53 -7.59 11.35 9.25
N MET A 54 -8.30 11.88 10.22
CA MET A 54 -8.16 13.29 10.59
C MET A 54 -6.91 13.63 11.41
N ARG A 55 -6.20 12.69 12.02
CA ARG A 55 -4.88 12.82 12.70
C ARG A 55 -4.65 11.53 13.48
N ARG A 56 -4.08 10.50 12.96
CA ARG A 56 -3.59 9.29 13.68
C ARG A 56 -4.03 9.21 15.16
N ASN A 57 -5.32 9.44 15.42
CA ASN A 57 -5.85 9.60 16.76
C ASN A 57 -5.67 8.27 17.53
N PRO A 58 -4.81 8.22 18.56
CA PRO A 58 -4.48 7.00 19.27
C PRO A 58 -5.69 6.35 19.95
N GLN A 59 -6.70 7.15 20.31
CA GLN A 59 -7.93 6.67 20.94
C GLN A 59 -8.76 5.72 20.02
N TRP A 60 -8.57 5.81 18.70
CA TRP A 60 -9.26 4.95 17.74
C TRP A 60 -8.43 3.76 17.28
N ARG A 61 -7.28 3.50 17.92
CA ARG A 61 -6.55 2.24 17.69
C ARG A 61 -7.36 1.05 18.21
N PRO A 62 -7.27 -0.14 17.58
CA PRO A 62 -8.05 -1.31 17.99
C PRO A 62 -7.91 -1.66 19.48
N THR A 63 -6.71 -1.49 20.04
CA THR A 63 -6.42 -1.73 21.46
C THR A 63 -7.12 -0.74 22.37
N ALA A 64 -7.06 0.55 22.06
CA ALA A 64 -7.71 1.60 22.83
C ALA A 64 -9.24 1.51 22.73
N VAL A 65 -9.76 1.23 21.54
CA VAL A 65 -11.21 1.05 21.32
C VAL A 65 -11.76 -0.13 22.11
N ARG A 66 -11.01 -1.22 22.28
CA ARG A 66 -11.44 -2.35 23.11
C ARG A 66 -11.61 -2.00 24.58
N ALA A 67 -10.88 -1.00 25.08
CA ALA A 67 -10.99 -0.52 26.46
C ALA A 67 -12.13 0.50 26.66
N MET A 68 -12.81 0.94 25.61
CA MET A 68 -13.92 1.88 25.72
C MET A 68 -15.17 1.23 26.32
N PRO A 69 -15.96 1.96 27.10
CA PRO A 69 -17.20 1.44 27.65
C PRO A 69 -18.20 1.07 26.53
N GLY A 70 -18.93 -0.02 26.74
CA GLY A 70 -19.92 -0.51 25.78
C GLY A 70 -19.34 -1.17 24.53
N VAL A 71 -18.02 -1.34 24.45
CA VAL A 71 -17.37 -2.07 23.35
C VAL A 71 -17.21 -3.54 23.70
N ARG A 72 -17.55 -4.40 22.77
CA ARG A 72 -17.49 -5.87 22.92
C ARG A 72 -16.85 -6.53 21.69
N LEU A 73 -16.19 -7.65 21.93
CA LEU A 73 -15.72 -8.55 20.88
C LEU A 73 -16.81 -9.58 20.59
N ILE A 74 -17.31 -9.60 19.38
CA ILE A 74 -18.27 -10.61 18.93
C ILE A 74 -17.52 -11.61 18.04
N LYS A 75 -17.67 -12.89 18.35
CA LYS A 75 -17.23 -14.01 17.52
C LYS A 75 -18.41 -14.49 16.68
N ASN A 76 -18.12 -15.08 15.51
CA ASN A 76 -19.13 -15.64 14.61
C ASN A 76 -20.20 -14.63 14.13
N VAL A 77 -19.76 -13.52 13.58
CA VAL A 77 -20.65 -12.52 13.00
C VAL A 77 -21.36 -13.12 11.77
N ARG A 78 -22.70 -13.20 11.81
CA ARG A 78 -23.53 -13.73 10.72
C ARG A 78 -23.22 -15.19 10.34
N GLY A 79 -22.89 -16.04 11.29
CA GLY A 79 -22.60 -17.46 11.01
C GLY A 79 -21.26 -17.73 10.31
N LYS A 80 -20.50 -16.70 10.02
CA LYS A 80 -19.12 -16.81 9.50
C LYS A 80 -18.14 -16.76 10.66
N SER A 81 -17.01 -17.45 10.54
CA SER A 81 -15.92 -17.43 11.54
C SER A 81 -15.22 -16.05 11.65
N GLU A 82 -15.93 -14.98 11.31
CA GLU A 82 -15.48 -13.61 11.41
C GLU A 82 -15.69 -13.09 12.83
N GLN A 83 -14.71 -12.31 13.30
CA GLN A 83 -14.80 -11.61 14.56
C GLN A 83 -14.92 -10.10 14.31
N ALA A 84 -15.60 -9.40 15.19
CA ALA A 84 -15.76 -7.96 15.09
C ALA A 84 -15.69 -7.29 16.47
N ILE A 85 -15.11 -6.09 16.48
CA ILE A 85 -15.21 -5.18 17.62
C ILE A 85 -16.41 -4.28 17.37
N VAL A 86 -17.38 -4.32 18.26
CA VAL A 86 -18.64 -3.57 18.15
C VAL A 86 -18.88 -2.72 19.38
N GLN A 87 -19.57 -1.62 19.19
CA GLN A 87 -20.03 -0.75 20.28
C GLN A 87 -21.54 -0.80 20.38
N SER A 88 -22.05 -0.94 21.60
CA SER A 88 -23.48 -0.81 21.88
C SER A 88 -23.92 0.65 21.83
N LYS A 89 -25.01 0.92 21.13
CA LYS A 89 -25.63 2.25 21.02
C LYS A 89 -27.02 2.30 21.66
N GLY A 90 -27.22 1.52 22.70
CA GLY A 90 -28.51 1.43 23.35
C GLY A 90 -29.59 0.95 22.38
N LYS A 91 -30.73 1.69 22.30
CA LYS A 91 -31.86 1.34 21.43
C LYS A 91 -31.52 1.24 19.93
N LYS A 92 -30.41 1.84 19.47
CA LYS A 92 -29.94 1.80 18.06
C LYS A 92 -29.13 0.53 17.71
N GLY A 93 -28.99 -0.40 18.64
CA GLY A 93 -28.33 -1.69 18.42
C GLY A 93 -26.81 -1.63 18.48
N LEU A 94 -26.15 -2.51 17.72
CA LEU A 94 -24.70 -2.69 17.72
C LEU A 94 -24.07 -2.03 16.49
N GLU A 95 -23.08 -1.20 16.72
CA GLU A 95 -22.29 -0.59 15.64
C GLU A 95 -20.94 -1.30 15.52
N ARG A 96 -20.60 -1.74 14.29
CA ARG A 96 -19.29 -2.34 13.99
C ARG A 96 -18.23 -1.26 13.88
N LEU A 97 -17.22 -1.34 14.72
CA LEU A 97 -16.05 -0.46 14.68
C LEU A 97 -14.91 -1.07 13.86
N TYR A 98 -14.61 -2.35 14.10
CA TYR A 98 -13.57 -3.09 13.38
C TYR A 98 -14.07 -4.47 12.99
N SER A 99 -13.68 -4.90 11.81
CA SER A 99 -13.74 -6.31 11.41
C SER A 99 -12.37 -6.93 11.64
N LEU A 100 -12.33 -8.11 12.26
CA LEU A 100 -11.12 -8.87 12.53
C LEU A 100 -11.04 -10.00 11.51
N VAL A 101 -10.11 -9.90 10.57
CA VAL A 101 -9.94 -10.86 9.48
C VAL A 101 -8.53 -11.44 9.48
N ARG A 102 -8.38 -12.69 9.02
CA ARG A 102 -7.05 -13.32 8.94
C ARG A 102 -6.21 -12.80 7.78
N THR A 103 -6.87 -12.44 6.70
CA THR A 103 -6.24 -11.95 5.48
C THR A 103 -6.96 -10.74 4.93
N VAL A 104 -6.22 -9.80 4.36
CA VAL A 104 -6.77 -8.60 3.70
C VAL A 104 -6.14 -8.48 2.32
N PRO A 105 -6.94 -8.36 1.25
CA PRO A 105 -6.41 -8.08 -0.07
C PRO A 105 -5.82 -6.67 -0.10
N ILE A 106 -4.61 -6.56 -0.66
CA ILE A 106 -3.95 -5.29 -0.94
C ILE A 106 -4.10 -5.04 -2.44
N PRO A 107 -4.85 -4.02 -2.85
CA PRO A 107 -4.96 -3.68 -4.26
C PRO A 107 -3.62 -3.11 -4.77
N LYS A 108 -3.33 -3.36 -6.04
CA LYS A 108 -2.23 -2.72 -6.76
C LYS A 108 -2.42 -1.20 -6.69
N ARG A 109 -1.43 -0.47 -6.20
CA ARG A 109 -1.46 0.99 -6.02
C ARG A 109 -0.28 1.70 -6.67
N LEU A 110 0.82 0.98 -6.85
CA LEU A 110 2.03 1.50 -7.46
C LEU A 110 2.11 0.93 -8.89
N PHE A 111 2.34 1.79 -9.84
CA PHE A 111 2.41 1.48 -11.25
C PHE A 111 3.78 1.93 -11.79
N PHE A 112 4.86 1.55 -11.08
CA PHE A 112 6.21 2.00 -11.42
C PHE A 112 6.62 1.60 -12.83
N GLU A 113 6.45 0.34 -13.19
CA GLU A 113 6.83 -0.17 -14.51
C GLU A 113 6.06 0.54 -15.62
N GLU A 114 4.74 0.59 -15.49
CA GLU A 114 3.87 1.22 -16.49
C GLU A 114 4.14 2.74 -16.62
N ASN A 115 4.42 3.42 -15.49
CA ASN A 115 4.74 4.84 -15.50
C ASN A 115 6.15 5.10 -16.03
N ALA A 116 7.12 4.24 -15.71
CA ALA A 116 8.47 4.32 -16.25
C ALA A 116 8.45 4.10 -17.76
N GLU A 117 7.79 3.06 -18.23
CA GLU A 117 7.64 2.75 -19.64
C GLU A 117 6.99 3.91 -20.42
N LYS A 118 5.86 4.43 -19.94
CA LYS A 118 5.21 5.61 -20.52
C LYS A 118 6.13 6.83 -20.56
N THR A 119 6.93 7.03 -19.51
CA THR A 119 7.86 8.16 -19.44
C THR A 119 9.01 7.99 -20.42
N VAL A 120 9.57 6.79 -20.50
CA VAL A 120 10.61 6.45 -21.45
C VAL A 120 10.11 6.64 -22.87
N HIS A 121 8.96 6.06 -23.23
CA HIS A 121 8.38 6.21 -24.58
C HIS A 121 8.14 7.68 -24.96
N LYS A 122 7.65 8.50 -24.04
CA LYS A 122 7.43 9.93 -24.32
C LYS A 122 8.72 10.72 -24.50
N ARG A 123 9.78 10.39 -23.75
CA ARG A 123 11.01 11.19 -23.72
C ARG A 123 12.08 10.68 -24.66
N ILE A 124 12.10 9.40 -24.97
CA ILE A 124 13.18 8.79 -25.76
C ILE A 124 13.27 9.42 -27.15
N GLN A 125 12.15 9.64 -27.80
CA GLN A 125 12.12 10.29 -29.12
C GLN A 125 12.70 11.70 -29.08
N PHE A 126 12.29 12.50 -28.11
CA PHE A 126 12.79 13.86 -27.93
C PHE A 126 14.28 13.89 -27.62
N ILE A 127 14.72 13.07 -26.67
CA ILE A 127 16.16 12.99 -26.30
C ILE A 127 16.99 12.48 -27.47
N TRP A 128 16.50 11.50 -28.19
CA TRP A 128 17.19 10.94 -29.35
C TRP A 128 17.34 11.99 -30.45
N THR A 129 16.27 12.68 -30.82
CA THR A 129 16.29 13.73 -31.84
C THR A 129 17.23 14.90 -31.46
N ASP A 130 17.17 15.35 -30.20
CA ASP A 130 18.08 16.40 -29.70
C ASP A 130 19.55 15.97 -29.78
N LYS A 131 19.87 14.76 -29.33
CA LYS A 131 21.23 14.22 -29.37
C LYS A 131 21.73 14.02 -30.80
N LEU A 132 20.87 13.51 -31.67
CA LEU A 132 21.19 13.33 -33.10
C LEU A 132 21.47 14.66 -33.78
N ASN A 133 20.60 15.66 -33.57
CA ASN A 133 20.80 17.02 -34.12
C ASN A 133 22.08 17.66 -33.61
N ARG A 134 22.42 17.53 -32.35
CA ARG A 134 23.69 18.00 -31.77
C ARG A 134 24.89 17.27 -32.36
N ALA A 135 24.81 15.97 -32.59
CA ALA A 135 25.87 15.20 -33.18
C ALA A 135 26.11 15.63 -34.66
N LEU A 136 25.04 15.83 -35.41
CA LEU A 136 25.10 16.26 -36.81
C LEU A 136 25.59 17.71 -36.98
N SER A 137 25.25 18.59 -36.04
CA SER A 137 25.69 19.99 -36.04
C SER A 137 27.12 20.19 -35.50
N SER A 138 27.70 19.16 -34.88
CA SER A 138 29.06 19.25 -34.35
C SER A 138 30.08 19.22 -35.50
N SER A 139 31.04 20.19 -35.53
CA SER A 139 32.07 20.37 -36.56
C SER A 139 33.02 19.17 -36.74
N LYS A 140 32.91 18.11 -35.93
CA LYS A 140 33.72 16.90 -36.04
C LYS A 140 33.36 15.98 -37.19
N TYR A 141 32.25 16.25 -37.89
CA TYR A 141 31.78 15.44 -39.01
C TYR A 141 31.63 16.23 -40.32
N ARG A 142 32.30 17.40 -40.42
CA ARG A 142 32.50 18.12 -41.67
C ARG A 142 33.84 17.76 -42.30
#